data_07412e24718daadde918cb6b7bb61cbc
#
_entry.id   07412e24718daadde918cb6b7bb61cbc
#
_cell.length_a   1.000
_cell.length_b   1.000
_cell.length_c   1.000
_cell.angle_alpha   90.00
_cell.angle_beta   90.00
_cell.angle_gamma   90.00
#
_symmetry.space_group_name_H-M   'P 1'
#
loop_
_entity.id
_entity.type
_entity.pdbx_description
1 polymer ?
#
loop_
_entity_poly.entity_id
_entity_poly.type
_entity_poly.pdbx_seq_one_letter_code
_entity_poly.pdbx_strand_id
1 'polypeptide(L)'
;MATAKSDLAEYLPLRSTYDAIAPVAGDTSSLTGKTVWIVPVGVANGPLAAQNAAAEDALSRLGIKVHICDGKFVPTTITSCLNQAATQGADGVVTTYINYSTAPNAFDNLVAQGIPVYLGGAGPDGGKTESTAELGFNDQTETLFLEQKLQMWATIVDSGGKGDVLYVQNDSGPLERTLNKEVDAFFKEACPDCSVTTVPYQISAIDKVSSAVSAALSSHPDIKYVISEFDDAQPYVISGLTAAGFASKVKFSSGNGSLSSLQLLESSPMPFFSAGLSMTYIGWQYTDGVVRMMLGEVPESGVGVVRGFDKENVADLDLSESAYDSIEWFGSDDFEQQFLKAWGVS
;
A
#
# COMPACT_ATOMS: atom_id res chain seq x y z
N MET A 1 -14.67 16.96 -14.47
CA MET A 1 -13.45 17.77 -14.76
C MET A 1 -13.14 18.80 -13.69
N ALA A 2 -13.98 19.78 -13.40
CA ALA A 2 -13.68 20.80 -12.37
C ALA A 2 -13.44 20.15 -10.99
N THR A 3 -14.28 19.22 -10.60
CA THR A 3 -14.15 18.40 -9.38
C THR A 3 -12.84 17.62 -9.37
N ALA A 4 -12.53 16.84 -10.42
CA ALA A 4 -11.30 16.07 -10.49
C ALA A 4 -10.03 16.94 -10.35
N LYS A 5 -10.05 18.16 -10.92
CA LYS A 5 -8.93 19.11 -10.78
C LYS A 5 -8.82 19.64 -9.36
N SER A 6 -9.93 19.97 -8.70
CA SER A 6 -9.95 20.44 -7.32
C SER A 6 -9.44 19.33 -6.38
N ASP A 7 -9.99 18.14 -6.52
CA ASP A 7 -9.67 16.98 -5.67
C ASP A 7 -8.19 16.59 -5.82
N LEU A 8 -7.68 16.51 -7.07
CA LEU A 8 -6.26 16.23 -7.31
C LEU A 8 -5.35 17.28 -6.65
N ALA A 9 -5.72 18.57 -6.74
CA ALA A 9 -4.91 19.67 -6.20
C ALA A 9 -4.73 19.61 -4.68
N GLU A 10 -5.59 18.92 -3.95
CA GLU A 10 -5.47 18.72 -2.50
C GLU A 10 -4.33 17.76 -2.12
N TYR A 11 -3.93 16.86 -3.05
CA TYR A 11 -2.95 15.82 -2.78
C TYR A 11 -1.59 16.06 -3.45
N LEU A 12 -1.40 17.14 -4.19
CA LEU A 12 -0.09 17.49 -4.79
C LEU A 12 0.89 18.11 -3.78
N PRO A 13 0.46 19.00 -2.85
CA PRO A 13 1.36 19.58 -1.86
C PRO A 13 1.83 18.56 -0.82
N LEU A 14 2.93 18.88 -0.12
CA LEU A 14 3.32 18.21 1.11
C LEU A 14 2.21 18.33 2.17
N ARG A 15 1.94 17.24 2.88
CA ARG A 15 0.98 17.23 3.97
C ARG A 15 1.51 18.07 5.15
N SER A 16 0.72 19.00 5.62
CA SER A 16 1.10 19.92 6.71
C SER A 16 0.62 19.48 8.09
N THR A 17 -0.32 18.54 8.13
CA THR A 17 -0.91 18.02 9.38
C THR A 17 -1.30 16.55 9.21
N TYR A 18 -1.25 15.81 10.31
CA TYR A 18 -1.74 14.42 10.39
C TYR A 18 -2.94 14.35 11.32
N ASP A 19 -3.77 13.34 11.13
CA ASP A 19 -4.91 13.10 12.02
C ASP A 19 -4.40 12.74 13.42
N ALA A 20 -5.13 13.18 14.43
CA ALA A 20 -4.76 12.94 15.82
C ALA A 20 -4.86 11.45 16.15
N ILE A 21 -3.80 10.89 16.74
CA ILE A 21 -3.78 9.51 17.22
C ILE A 21 -4.37 9.50 18.64
N ALA A 22 -5.40 8.67 18.84
CA ALA A 22 -6.00 8.53 20.16
C ALA A 22 -5.00 7.88 21.15
N PRO A 23 -4.86 8.38 22.38
CA PRO A 23 -4.00 7.76 23.37
C PRO A 23 -4.41 6.29 23.65
N VAL A 24 -3.42 5.41 23.83
CA VAL A 24 -3.68 4.06 24.33
C VAL A 24 -4.15 4.11 25.79
N ALA A 25 -5.04 3.20 26.18
CA ALA A 25 -5.57 3.16 27.54
C ALA A 25 -4.61 2.53 28.55
N GLY A 26 -3.70 1.67 28.09
CA GLY A 26 -2.76 0.92 28.91
C GLY A 26 -1.39 1.58 29.06
N ASP A 27 -0.58 1.04 29.98
CA ASP A 27 0.82 1.45 30.18
C ASP A 27 1.74 0.68 29.25
N THR A 28 2.28 1.35 28.23
CA THR A 28 3.20 0.75 27.25
C THR A 28 4.55 0.31 27.84
N SER A 29 4.93 0.80 29.02
CA SER A 29 6.16 0.33 29.69
C SER A 29 6.11 -1.19 30.00
N SER A 30 4.90 -1.76 30.14
CA SER A 30 4.69 -3.20 30.32
C SER A 30 5.07 -4.03 29.08
N LEU A 31 5.24 -3.39 27.92
CA LEU A 31 5.60 -4.04 26.66
C LEU A 31 7.13 -4.13 26.46
N THR A 32 7.91 -3.42 27.29
CA THR A 32 9.37 -3.44 27.20
C THR A 32 9.92 -4.86 27.37
N GLY A 33 10.75 -5.27 26.43
CA GLY A 33 11.36 -6.62 26.40
C GLY A 33 10.47 -7.73 25.80
N LYS A 34 9.19 -7.44 25.50
CA LYS A 34 8.29 -8.29 24.73
C LYS A 34 8.81 -8.51 23.30
N THR A 35 8.30 -9.53 22.62
CA THR A 35 8.71 -9.88 21.26
C THR A 35 7.52 -9.85 20.32
N VAL A 36 7.60 -9.02 19.28
CA VAL A 36 6.62 -8.98 18.19
C VAL A 36 7.22 -9.63 16.93
N TRP A 37 6.45 -10.49 16.30
CA TRP A 37 6.81 -11.04 15.00
C TRP A 37 6.13 -10.22 13.89
N ILE A 38 6.94 -9.77 12.92
CA ILE A 38 6.44 -9.21 11.66
C ILE A 38 6.51 -10.31 10.61
N VAL A 39 5.34 -10.68 10.06
CA VAL A 39 5.24 -11.69 9.01
C VAL A 39 4.70 -10.99 7.75
N PRO A 40 5.57 -10.42 6.89
CA PRO A 40 5.15 -9.84 5.63
C PRO A 40 4.76 -10.92 4.61
N VAL A 41 3.86 -10.57 3.68
CA VAL A 41 3.58 -11.42 2.52
C VAL A 41 4.87 -11.72 1.74
N GLY A 42 5.78 -10.76 1.66
CA GLY A 42 7.13 -10.84 1.12
C GLY A 42 7.90 -9.54 1.33
N VAL A 43 9.23 -9.59 1.28
CA VAL A 43 10.12 -8.42 1.43
C VAL A 43 10.88 -8.07 0.14
N ALA A 44 10.59 -8.76 -0.96
CA ALA A 44 11.36 -8.63 -2.19
C ALA A 44 11.11 -7.31 -2.95
N ASN A 45 10.09 -6.52 -2.60
CA ASN A 45 9.84 -5.21 -3.18
C ASN A 45 10.17 -4.07 -2.19
N GLY A 46 10.64 -2.94 -2.72
CA GLY A 46 11.06 -1.79 -1.93
C GLY A 46 9.97 -1.24 -0.99
N PRO A 47 8.72 -1.02 -1.47
CA PRO A 47 7.63 -0.52 -0.63
C PRO A 47 7.37 -1.37 0.62
N LEU A 48 7.29 -2.69 0.47
CA LEU A 48 7.07 -3.58 1.62
C LEU A 48 8.29 -3.63 2.57
N ALA A 49 9.50 -3.53 2.03
CA ALA A 49 10.71 -3.47 2.85
C ALA A 49 10.73 -2.19 3.71
N ALA A 50 10.45 -1.02 3.13
CA ALA A 50 10.38 0.25 3.85
C ALA A 50 9.30 0.23 4.94
N GLN A 51 8.12 -0.31 4.65
CA GLN A 51 7.03 -0.45 5.62
C GLN A 51 7.43 -1.32 6.83
N ASN A 52 8.05 -2.47 6.57
CA ASN A 52 8.47 -3.37 7.65
C ASN A 52 9.60 -2.76 8.49
N ALA A 53 10.55 -2.04 7.87
CA ALA A 53 11.59 -1.32 8.57
C ALA A 53 11.03 -0.21 9.48
N ALA A 54 10.02 0.54 8.99
CA ALA A 54 9.34 1.55 9.78
C ALA A 54 8.58 0.95 10.98
N ALA A 55 7.93 -0.20 10.79
CA ALA A 55 7.26 -0.91 11.89
C ALA A 55 8.29 -1.45 12.91
N GLU A 56 9.44 -1.94 12.47
CA GLU A 56 10.56 -2.36 13.35
C GLU A 56 11.10 -1.18 14.16
N ASP A 57 11.34 -0.03 13.52
CA ASP A 57 11.79 1.19 14.24
C ASP A 57 10.76 1.60 15.29
N ALA A 58 9.49 1.72 14.93
CA ALA A 58 8.41 2.11 15.82
C ALA A 58 8.28 1.18 17.04
N LEU A 59 8.34 -0.15 16.85
CA LEU A 59 8.34 -1.14 17.93
C LEU A 59 9.57 -1.00 18.83
N SER A 60 10.74 -0.73 18.24
CA SER A 60 11.99 -0.57 18.98
C SER A 60 11.98 0.65 19.93
N ARG A 61 11.24 1.73 19.54
CA ARG A 61 11.03 2.92 20.40
C ARG A 61 10.31 2.58 21.71
N LEU A 62 9.53 1.49 21.72
CA LEU A 62 8.85 0.95 22.91
C LEU A 62 9.69 -0.09 23.67
N GLY A 63 10.93 -0.36 23.23
CA GLY A 63 11.78 -1.42 23.79
C GLY A 63 11.28 -2.84 23.46
N ILE A 64 10.44 -3.00 22.46
CA ILE A 64 9.94 -4.28 21.95
C ILE A 64 10.99 -4.89 21.03
N LYS A 65 11.22 -6.19 21.15
CA LYS A 65 12.09 -6.95 20.25
C LYS A 65 11.29 -7.35 19.01
N VAL A 66 11.93 -7.25 17.85
CA VAL A 66 11.29 -7.59 16.59
C VAL A 66 11.94 -8.82 15.97
N HIS A 67 11.11 -9.70 15.42
CA HIS A 67 11.54 -10.82 14.58
C HIS A 67 10.77 -10.79 13.25
N ILE A 68 11.49 -10.65 12.15
CA ILE A 68 10.88 -10.63 10.80
C ILE A 68 11.01 -12.02 10.17
N CYS A 69 9.87 -12.60 9.73
CA CYS A 69 9.83 -13.87 9.03
C CYS A 69 9.19 -13.67 7.64
N ASP A 70 10.01 -13.67 6.59
CA ASP A 70 9.60 -13.40 5.21
C ASP A 70 8.68 -14.49 4.64
N GLY A 71 7.44 -14.13 4.30
CA GLY A 71 6.45 -15.01 3.69
C GLY A 71 6.73 -15.39 2.24
N LYS A 72 7.65 -14.68 1.56
CA LYS A 72 8.15 -14.94 0.19
C LYS A 72 7.05 -15.05 -0.87
N PHE A 73 5.90 -14.43 -0.63
CA PHE A 73 4.69 -14.55 -1.48
C PHE A 73 4.19 -16.00 -1.62
N VAL A 74 4.52 -16.88 -0.64
CA VAL A 74 4.18 -18.31 -0.66
C VAL A 74 3.32 -18.68 0.54
N PRO A 75 2.06 -19.11 0.38
CA PRO A 75 1.14 -19.42 1.48
C PRO A 75 1.67 -20.45 2.49
N THR A 76 2.40 -21.46 2.04
CA THR A 76 3.01 -22.45 2.94
C THR A 76 4.16 -21.87 3.77
N THR A 77 4.92 -20.90 3.24
CA THR A 77 5.98 -20.20 3.96
C THR A 77 5.34 -19.26 5.00
N ILE A 78 4.30 -18.51 4.63
CA ILE A 78 3.51 -17.67 5.55
C ILE A 78 3.00 -18.51 6.72
N THR A 79 2.34 -19.63 6.44
CA THR A 79 1.84 -20.57 7.47
C THR A 79 2.96 -21.05 8.38
N SER A 80 4.15 -21.36 7.82
CA SER A 80 5.33 -21.76 8.60
C SER A 80 5.81 -20.64 9.53
N CYS A 81 5.87 -19.39 9.05
CA CYS A 81 6.25 -18.22 9.86
C CYS A 81 5.28 -18.02 11.05
N LEU A 82 3.96 -18.07 10.80
CA LEU A 82 2.95 -17.93 11.85
C LEU A 82 3.06 -19.05 12.90
N ASN A 83 3.26 -20.29 12.48
CA ASN A 83 3.47 -21.42 13.40
C ASN A 83 4.77 -21.31 14.19
N GLN A 84 5.83 -20.75 13.60
CA GLN A 84 7.07 -20.45 14.32
C GLN A 84 6.86 -19.37 15.38
N ALA A 85 6.13 -18.28 15.06
CA ALA A 85 5.77 -17.24 16.02
C ALA A 85 5.05 -17.85 17.24
N ALA A 86 4.05 -18.71 17.01
CA ALA A 86 3.34 -19.42 18.07
C ALA A 86 4.27 -20.31 18.92
N THR A 87 5.15 -21.09 18.25
CA THR A 87 6.03 -22.05 18.95
C THR A 87 7.14 -21.37 19.74
N GLN A 88 7.63 -20.22 19.26
CA GLN A 88 8.69 -19.46 19.91
C GLN A 88 8.18 -18.45 20.93
N GLY A 89 6.85 -18.40 21.17
CA GLY A 89 6.24 -17.60 22.22
C GLY A 89 6.29 -16.10 21.89
N ALA A 90 5.84 -15.72 20.70
CA ALA A 90 5.62 -14.31 20.37
C ALA A 90 4.63 -13.69 21.37
N ASP A 91 4.83 -12.43 21.74
CA ASP A 91 3.88 -11.66 22.56
C ASP A 91 2.83 -10.92 21.68
N GLY A 92 3.11 -10.78 20.39
CA GLY A 92 2.22 -10.23 19.37
C GLY A 92 2.71 -10.55 17.96
N VAL A 93 1.81 -10.52 17.00
CA VAL A 93 2.12 -10.75 15.57
C VAL A 93 1.52 -9.64 14.73
N VAL A 94 2.30 -9.09 13.81
CA VAL A 94 1.84 -8.21 12.73
C VAL A 94 2.04 -8.93 11.42
N THR A 95 1.02 -8.98 10.57
CA THR A 95 1.19 -9.40 9.19
C THR A 95 1.03 -8.21 8.25
N THR A 96 1.61 -8.27 7.05
CA THR A 96 1.45 -7.22 6.04
C THR A 96 0.93 -7.81 4.74
N TYR A 97 -0.25 -7.38 4.31
CA TYR A 97 -0.96 -7.84 3.10
C TYR A 97 -1.20 -9.35 3.04
N ILE A 98 -1.48 -9.96 4.18
CA ILE A 98 -1.88 -11.37 4.28
C ILE A 98 -3.34 -11.43 4.74
N ASN A 99 -4.22 -11.92 3.88
CA ASN A 99 -5.61 -12.17 4.22
C ASN A 99 -5.73 -13.33 5.24
N TYR A 100 -6.69 -13.25 6.16
CA TYR A 100 -6.95 -14.30 7.13
C TYR A 100 -7.18 -15.66 6.46
N SER A 101 -7.92 -15.68 5.34
CA SER A 101 -8.19 -16.90 4.56
C SER A 101 -6.95 -17.59 3.97
N THR A 102 -5.78 -16.93 3.96
CA THR A 102 -4.52 -17.52 3.50
C THR A 102 -4.00 -18.61 4.46
N ALA A 103 -4.18 -18.42 5.78
CA ALA A 103 -3.66 -19.34 6.79
C ALA A 103 -4.58 -19.42 8.04
N PRO A 104 -5.89 -19.69 7.91
CA PRO A 104 -6.86 -19.54 8.99
C PRO A 104 -6.50 -20.35 10.23
N ASN A 105 -6.07 -21.61 10.07
CA ASN A 105 -5.68 -22.46 11.19
C ASN A 105 -4.47 -21.93 11.97
N ALA A 106 -3.51 -21.28 11.28
CA ALA A 106 -2.33 -20.71 11.94
C ALA A 106 -2.69 -19.44 12.72
N PHE A 107 -3.57 -18.60 12.19
CA PHE A 107 -4.11 -17.43 12.89
C PHE A 107 -4.94 -17.86 14.11
N ASP A 108 -5.86 -18.80 13.95
CA ASP A 108 -6.67 -19.31 15.07
C ASP A 108 -5.81 -19.96 16.17
N ASN A 109 -4.71 -20.61 15.80
CA ASN A 109 -3.76 -21.19 16.77
C ASN A 109 -3.04 -20.10 17.58
N LEU A 110 -2.62 -18.99 16.97
CA LEU A 110 -2.02 -17.85 17.67
C LEU A 110 -3.02 -17.25 18.66
N VAL A 111 -4.24 -16.96 18.20
CA VAL A 111 -5.32 -16.41 19.04
C VAL A 111 -5.66 -17.36 20.19
N ALA A 112 -5.75 -18.66 19.96
CA ALA A 112 -6.02 -19.66 21.01
C ALA A 112 -4.92 -19.74 22.07
N GLN A 113 -3.68 -19.31 21.77
CA GLN A 113 -2.58 -19.19 22.72
C GLN A 113 -2.53 -17.83 23.41
N GLY A 114 -3.49 -16.92 23.14
CA GLY A 114 -3.54 -15.58 23.69
C GLY A 114 -2.53 -14.61 23.05
N ILE A 115 -2.04 -14.93 21.85
CA ILE A 115 -1.14 -14.08 21.10
C ILE A 115 -1.98 -13.21 20.16
N PRO A 116 -2.04 -11.87 20.37
CA PRO A 116 -2.78 -10.97 19.50
C PRO A 116 -2.15 -10.91 18.12
N VAL A 117 -3.00 -10.89 17.09
CA VAL A 117 -2.57 -10.86 15.69
C VAL A 117 -3.22 -9.68 14.96
N TYR A 118 -2.42 -8.76 14.45
CA TYR A 118 -2.86 -7.62 13.65
C TYR A 118 -2.56 -7.86 12.17
N LEU A 119 -3.61 -7.93 11.36
CA LEU A 119 -3.51 -8.12 9.91
C LEU A 119 -3.49 -6.76 9.22
N GLY A 120 -2.28 -6.24 8.98
CA GLY A 120 -2.07 -5.00 8.27
C GLY A 120 -2.30 -5.16 6.77
N GLY A 121 -2.99 -4.20 6.15
CA GLY A 121 -3.31 -4.22 4.73
C GLY A 121 -4.32 -5.29 4.33
N ALA A 122 -5.10 -5.79 5.29
CA ALA A 122 -6.13 -6.79 5.05
C ALA A 122 -7.40 -6.45 5.85
N GLY A 123 -8.53 -6.44 5.17
CA GLY A 123 -9.85 -6.36 5.80
C GLY A 123 -10.33 -7.73 6.30
N PRO A 124 -11.42 -7.75 7.08
CA PRO A 124 -12.04 -8.99 7.53
C PRO A 124 -12.43 -9.90 6.37
N ASP A 125 -12.02 -11.17 6.44
CA ASP A 125 -12.36 -12.21 5.45
C ASP A 125 -12.49 -13.58 6.12
N GLY A 126 -12.75 -14.63 5.34
CA GLY A 126 -12.81 -16.01 5.84
C GLY A 126 -13.85 -16.23 6.94
N GLY A 127 -14.93 -15.45 6.95
CA GLY A 127 -16.00 -15.51 7.97
C GLY A 127 -15.78 -14.61 9.18
N LYS A 128 -14.68 -13.87 9.24
CA LYS A 128 -14.48 -12.77 10.20
C LYS A 128 -15.17 -11.51 9.67
N THR A 129 -15.72 -10.68 10.54
CA THR A 129 -16.52 -9.49 10.16
C THR A 129 -16.04 -8.21 10.80
N GLU A 130 -15.24 -8.30 11.87
CA GLU A 130 -14.78 -7.15 12.65
C GLU A 130 -13.48 -7.46 13.39
N SER A 131 -12.79 -6.42 13.84
CA SER A 131 -11.62 -6.54 14.71
C SER A 131 -12.03 -6.85 16.14
N THR A 132 -11.21 -7.64 16.84
CA THR A 132 -11.23 -7.86 18.28
C THR A 132 -9.86 -7.51 18.87
N ALA A 133 -9.71 -7.60 20.19
CA ALA A 133 -8.41 -7.42 20.84
C ALA A 133 -7.43 -8.58 20.55
N GLU A 134 -7.91 -9.72 20.06
CA GLU A 134 -7.09 -10.90 19.75
C GLU A 134 -6.78 -11.02 18.26
N LEU A 135 -7.70 -10.57 17.38
CA LEU A 135 -7.55 -10.62 15.93
C LEU A 135 -8.01 -9.28 15.34
N GLY A 136 -7.06 -8.44 14.96
CA GLY A 136 -7.31 -7.11 14.41
C GLY A 136 -7.06 -7.05 12.92
N PHE A 137 -7.75 -6.15 12.24
CA PHE A 137 -7.63 -5.89 10.81
C PHE A 137 -7.34 -4.42 10.56
N ASN A 138 -6.43 -4.12 9.66
CA ASN A 138 -6.26 -2.79 9.07
C ASN A 138 -6.69 -2.85 7.61
N ASP A 139 -7.93 -2.50 7.35
CA ASP A 139 -8.46 -2.47 5.99
C ASP A 139 -7.93 -1.24 5.26
N GLN A 140 -7.05 -1.46 4.28
CA GLN A 140 -6.44 -0.43 3.47
C GLN A 140 -7.25 -0.08 2.21
N THR A 141 -8.46 -0.64 2.04
CA THR A 141 -9.26 -0.41 0.82
C THR A 141 -9.46 1.08 0.55
N GLU A 142 -9.80 1.88 1.57
CA GLU A 142 -10.00 3.32 1.41
C GLU A 142 -8.71 4.04 0.99
N THR A 143 -7.57 3.71 1.60
CA THR A 143 -6.26 4.28 1.27
C THR A 143 -5.86 3.96 -0.17
N LEU A 144 -5.94 2.70 -0.55
CA LEU A 144 -5.58 2.24 -1.90
C LEU A 144 -6.56 2.80 -2.95
N PHE A 145 -7.85 2.90 -2.61
CA PHE A 145 -8.82 3.53 -3.47
C PHE A 145 -8.52 5.02 -3.70
N LEU A 146 -8.11 5.74 -2.65
CA LEU A 146 -7.67 7.13 -2.78
C LEU A 146 -6.44 7.25 -3.67
N GLU A 147 -5.46 6.37 -3.50
CA GLU A 147 -4.27 6.29 -4.37
C GLU A 147 -4.66 6.10 -5.84
N GLN A 148 -5.57 5.17 -6.13
CA GLN A 148 -6.06 4.95 -7.50
C GLN A 148 -6.84 6.16 -8.03
N LYS A 149 -7.65 6.82 -7.20
CA LYS A 149 -8.36 8.04 -7.60
C LYS A 149 -7.39 9.15 -8.05
N LEU A 150 -6.22 9.29 -7.42
CA LEU A 150 -5.22 10.28 -7.85
C LEU A 150 -4.77 10.04 -9.28
N GLN A 151 -4.48 8.79 -9.66
CA GLN A 151 -4.10 8.44 -11.05
C GLN A 151 -5.24 8.72 -12.04
N MET A 152 -6.48 8.43 -11.64
CA MET A 152 -7.66 8.70 -12.48
C MET A 152 -7.91 10.18 -12.62
N TRP A 153 -7.88 10.95 -11.53
CA TRP A 153 -8.04 12.41 -11.59
C TRP A 153 -6.97 13.06 -12.46
N ALA A 154 -5.70 12.64 -12.33
CA ALA A 154 -4.62 13.11 -13.19
C ALA A 154 -4.93 12.81 -14.66
N THR A 155 -5.38 11.59 -14.97
CA THR A 155 -5.76 11.17 -16.33
C THR A 155 -6.96 11.96 -16.86
N ILE A 156 -8.01 12.16 -16.06
CA ILE A 156 -9.21 12.94 -16.42
C ILE A 156 -8.83 14.39 -16.71
N VAL A 157 -7.99 15.00 -15.87
CA VAL A 157 -7.56 16.39 -16.01
C VAL A 157 -6.73 16.57 -17.28
N ASP A 158 -5.74 15.70 -17.48
CA ASP A 158 -4.80 15.79 -18.60
C ASP A 158 -5.46 15.48 -19.96
N SER A 159 -6.42 14.53 -19.99
CA SER A 159 -7.17 14.16 -21.20
C SER A 159 -8.32 15.12 -21.53
N GLY A 160 -8.63 16.06 -20.64
CA GLY A 160 -9.82 16.89 -20.77
C GLY A 160 -11.12 16.10 -20.64
N GLY A 161 -11.12 14.97 -19.94
CA GLY A 161 -12.27 14.11 -19.71
C GLY A 161 -12.65 13.22 -20.91
N LYS A 162 -11.70 12.90 -21.79
CA LYS A 162 -11.89 12.09 -23.02
C LYS A 162 -10.71 11.15 -23.26
N GLY A 163 -10.25 10.48 -22.20
CA GLY A 163 -9.12 9.57 -22.28
C GLY A 163 -9.51 8.17 -22.81
N ASP A 164 -8.70 7.65 -23.76
CA ASP A 164 -8.70 6.23 -24.07
C ASP A 164 -7.62 5.56 -23.23
N VAL A 165 -8.02 4.78 -22.24
CA VAL A 165 -7.20 4.29 -21.14
C VAL A 165 -7.02 2.78 -21.20
N LEU A 166 -5.78 2.31 -21.07
CA LEU A 166 -5.45 0.94 -20.68
C LEU A 166 -5.17 0.92 -19.18
N TYR A 167 -5.95 0.14 -18.43
CA TYR A 167 -5.77 0.00 -17.00
C TYR A 167 -5.26 -1.42 -16.67
N VAL A 168 -4.05 -1.50 -16.10
CA VAL A 168 -3.40 -2.75 -15.70
C VAL A 168 -3.66 -2.95 -14.21
N GLN A 169 -4.59 -3.88 -13.89
CA GLN A 169 -5.15 -4.08 -12.54
C GLN A 169 -4.64 -5.37 -11.90
N ASN A 170 -4.23 -5.29 -10.63
CA ASN A 170 -3.93 -6.46 -9.82
C ASN A 170 -5.24 -7.19 -9.42
N ASP A 171 -5.32 -8.50 -9.66
CA ASP A 171 -6.46 -9.37 -9.30
C ASP A 171 -6.01 -10.54 -8.42
N SER A 172 -4.99 -10.32 -7.58
CA SER A 172 -4.36 -11.42 -6.83
C SER A 172 -5.17 -11.89 -5.63
N GLY A 173 -5.95 -11.00 -5.00
CA GLY A 173 -6.62 -11.30 -3.74
C GLY A 173 -8.03 -10.71 -3.59
N PRO A 174 -8.69 -10.95 -2.44
CA PRO A 174 -10.00 -10.38 -2.15
C PRO A 174 -9.98 -8.85 -2.04
N LEU A 175 -8.93 -8.26 -1.45
CA LEU A 175 -8.75 -6.83 -1.33
C LEU A 175 -8.71 -6.17 -2.71
N GLU A 176 -7.84 -6.65 -3.60
CA GLU A 176 -7.66 -6.13 -4.95
C GLU A 176 -8.96 -6.23 -5.77
N ARG A 177 -9.67 -7.36 -5.66
CA ARG A 177 -10.98 -7.51 -6.33
C ARG A 177 -12.06 -6.57 -5.83
N THR A 178 -12.04 -6.21 -4.55
CA THR A 178 -12.95 -5.21 -3.98
C THR A 178 -12.56 -3.83 -4.49
N LEU A 179 -11.29 -3.49 -4.40
CA LEU A 179 -10.74 -2.24 -4.91
C LEU A 179 -11.06 -2.04 -6.40
N ASN A 180 -10.83 -3.04 -7.25
CA ASN A 180 -11.08 -2.96 -8.68
C ASN A 180 -12.53 -2.61 -9.01
N LYS A 181 -13.50 -3.16 -8.27
CA LYS A 181 -14.94 -2.83 -8.48
C LYS A 181 -15.23 -1.37 -8.15
N GLU A 182 -14.67 -0.85 -7.06
CA GLU A 182 -14.86 0.54 -6.66
C GLU A 182 -14.19 1.50 -7.64
N VAL A 183 -12.99 1.16 -8.08
CA VAL A 183 -12.20 1.88 -9.08
C VAL A 183 -12.95 1.96 -10.41
N ASP A 184 -13.42 0.83 -10.94
CA ASP A 184 -14.16 0.78 -12.22
C ASP A 184 -15.47 1.60 -12.15
N ALA A 185 -16.20 1.50 -11.04
CA ALA A 185 -17.43 2.26 -10.83
C ALA A 185 -17.14 3.77 -10.76
N PHE A 186 -16.14 4.16 -9.99
CA PHE A 186 -15.72 5.55 -9.84
C PHE A 186 -15.27 6.16 -11.17
N PHE A 187 -14.41 5.46 -11.92
CA PHE A 187 -13.86 6.00 -13.17
C PHE A 187 -14.96 6.19 -14.21
N LYS A 188 -15.90 5.26 -14.29
CA LYS A 188 -17.07 5.35 -15.17
C LYS A 188 -17.97 6.55 -14.83
N GLU A 189 -18.15 6.83 -13.54
CA GLU A 189 -18.93 7.97 -13.06
C GLU A 189 -18.19 9.30 -13.28
N ALA A 190 -16.91 9.35 -12.91
CA ALA A 190 -16.08 10.55 -12.96
C ALA A 190 -15.72 10.98 -14.41
N CYS A 191 -15.67 10.03 -15.35
CA CYS A 191 -15.31 10.25 -16.74
C CYS A 191 -16.21 9.48 -17.72
N PRO A 192 -17.47 9.87 -17.89
CA PRO A 192 -18.42 9.15 -18.76
C PRO A 192 -18.02 9.14 -20.25
N ASP A 193 -17.21 10.08 -20.71
CA ASP A 193 -16.68 10.16 -22.06
C ASP A 193 -15.30 9.48 -22.24
N CYS A 194 -14.73 8.88 -21.18
CA CYS A 194 -13.54 8.06 -21.26
C CYS A 194 -13.87 6.63 -21.66
N SER A 195 -12.96 5.99 -22.39
CA SER A 195 -12.97 4.53 -22.60
C SER A 195 -11.92 3.85 -21.76
N VAL A 196 -12.24 2.70 -21.17
CA VAL A 196 -11.30 1.92 -20.37
C VAL A 196 -11.21 0.49 -20.89
N THR A 197 -9.99 0.07 -21.21
CA THR A 197 -9.65 -1.32 -21.49
C THR A 197 -8.85 -1.85 -20.31
N THR A 198 -9.30 -2.93 -19.67
CA THR A 198 -8.64 -3.50 -18.51
C THR A 198 -7.77 -4.69 -18.88
N VAL A 199 -6.56 -4.75 -18.32
CA VAL A 199 -5.66 -5.90 -18.34
C VAL A 199 -5.46 -6.37 -16.91
N PRO A 200 -6.18 -7.41 -16.46
CA PRO A 200 -5.98 -7.97 -15.13
C PRO A 200 -4.68 -8.79 -15.07
N TYR A 201 -4.00 -8.73 -13.92
CA TYR A 201 -2.85 -9.60 -13.65
C TYR A 201 -2.89 -10.17 -12.24
N GLN A 202 -2.12 -11.24 -12.03
CA GLN A 202 -1.84 -11.78 -10.71
C GLN A 202 -0.34 -11.66 -10.42
N ILE A 203 0.03 -11.31 -9.19
CA ILE A 203 1.43 -11.16 -8.79
C ILE A 203 2.25 -12.43 -9.03
N SER A 204 1.64 -13.60 -8.88
CA SER A 204 2.26 -14.90 -9.15
C SER A 204 2.55 -15.16 -10.64
N ALA A 205 2.03 -14.34 -11.54
CA ALA A 205 2.18 -14.43 -12.99
C ALA A 205 2.49 -13.07 -13.63
N ILE A 206 3.16 -12.20 -12.88
CA ILE A 206 3.46 -10.81 -13.27
C ILE A 206 4.32 -10.73 -14.54
N ASP A 207 5.13 -11.74 -14.81
CA ASP A 207 5.93 -11.90 -16.03
C ASP A 207 5.08 -11.88 -17.33
N LYS A 208 3.79 -12.21 -17.24
CA LYS A 208 2.86 -12.21 -18.37
C LYS A 208 2.29 -10.83 -18.70
N VAL A 209 2.43 -9.84 -17.81
CA VAL A 209 1.89 -8.48 -18.00
C VAL A 209 2.41 -7.86 -19.29
N SER A 210 3.70 -8.01 -19.60
CA SER A 210 4.31 -7.44 -20.82
C SER A 210 3.59 -7.91 -22.10
N SER A 211 3.34 -9.21 -22.22
CA SER A 211 2.65 -9.77 -23.39
C SER A 211 1.17 -9.37 -23.45
N ALA A 212 0.49 -9.32 -22.29
CA ALA A 212 -0.91 -8.91 -22.21
C ALA A 212 -1.11 -7.44 -22.59
N VAL A 213 -0.26 -6.55 -22.10
CA VAL A 213 -0.24 -5.12 -22.46
C VAL A 213 0.01 -4.94 -23.96
N SER A 214 1.02 -5.62 -24.52
CA SER A 214 1.32 -5.55 -25.95
C SER A 214 0.16 -6.03 -26.83
N ALA A 215 -0.54 -7.10 -26.42
CA ALA A 215 -1.72 -7.61 -27.12
C ALA A 215 -2.91 -6.64 -27.05
N ALA A 216 -3.17 -6.05 -25.86
CA ALA A 216 -4.23 -5.07 -25.67
C ALA A 216 -4.02 -3.83 -26.54
N LEU A 217 -2.80 -3.28 -26.58
CA LEU A 217 -2.45 -2.11 -27.41
C LEU A 217 -2.54 -2.41 -28.91
N SER A 218 -2.24 -3.64 -29.32
CA SER A 218 -2.40 -4.05 -30.71
C SER A 218 -3.87 -4.11 -31.14
N SER A 219 -4.75 -4.47 -30.19
CA SER A 219 -6.22 -4.54 -30.41
C SER A 219 -6.91 -3.18 -30.28
N HIS A 220 -6.31 -2.25 -29.51
CA HIS A 220 -6.84 -0.93 -29.20
C HIS A 220 -5.81 0.17 -29.51
N PRO A 221 -5.54 0.47 -30.79
CA PRO A 221 -4.48 1.39 -31.20
C PRO A 221 -4.73 2.85 -30.83
N ASP A 222 -5.95 3.20 -30.43
CA ASP A 222 -6.36 4.55 -30.02
C ASP A 222 -6.02 4.88 -28.56
N ILE A 223 -5.57 3.92 -27.76
CA ILE A 223 -5.13 4.14 -26.37
C ILE A 223 -4.08 5.23 -26.30
N LYS A 224 -4.30 6.20 -25.41
CA LYS A 224 -3.43 7.36 -25.15
C LYS A 224 -2.89 7.39 -23.73
N TYR A 225 -3.56 6.73 -22.81
CA TYR A 225 -3.18 6.68 -21.39
C TYR A 225 -3.03 5.23 -20.95
N VAL A 226 -2.02 4.98 -20.13
CA VAL A 226 -1.82 3.68 -19.49
C VAL A 226 -1.64 3.90 -18.00
N ILE A 227 -2.47 3.26 -17.21
CA ILE A 227 -2.41 3.26 -15.76
C ILE A 227 -1.91 1.88 -15.30
N SER A 228 -0.79 1.82 -14.60
CA SER A 228 -0.40 0.66 -13.79
C SER A 228 -0.94 0.87 -12.39
N GLU A 229 -1.76 -0.02 -11.90
CA GLU A 229 -2.34 0.10 -10.58
C GLU A 229 -1.25 0.31 -9.53
N PHE A 230 -0.21 -0.55 -9.57
CA PHE A 230 0.94 -0.49 -8.69
C PHE A 230 2.28 -0.55 -9.44
N ASP A 231 3.34 -0.10 -8.80
CA ASP A 231 4.69 -0.03 -9.34
C ASP A 231 5.36 -1.38 -9.57
N ASP A 232 4.90 -2.44 -8.92
CA ASP A 232 5.42 -3.80 -9.13
C ASP A 232 5.22 -4.28 -10.58
N ALA A 233 4.11 -3.91 -11.23
CA ALA A 233 3.86 -4.21 -12.63
C ALA A 233 4.53 -3.22 -13.61
N GLN A 234 5.00 -2.07 -13.15
CA GLN A 234 5.54 -0.99 -13.98
C GLN A 234 6.61 -1.46 -14.99
N PRO A 235 7.66 -2.23 -14.61
CA PRO A 235 8.69 -2.67 -15.57
C PRO A 235 8.12 -3.53 -16.68
N TYR A 236 7.15 -4.37 -16.38
CA TYR A 236 6.48 -5.24 -17.34
C TYR A 236 5.54 -4.46 -18.25
N VAL A 237 4.83 -3.47 -17.72
CA VAL A 237 3.99 -2.56 -18.51
C VAL A 237 4.86 -1.80 -19.52
N ILE A 238 5.96 -1.20 -19.07
CA ILE A 238 6.90 -0.46 -19.93
C ILE A 238 7.51 -1.38 -21.01
N SER A 239 7.84 -2.62 -20.66
CA SER A 239 8.31 -3.63 -21.63
C SER A 239 7.23 -3.91 -22.69
N GLY A 240 5.96 -4.06 -22.29
CA GLY A 240 4.83 -4.26 -23.21
C GLY A 240 4.59 -3.06 -24.13
N LEU A 241 4.66 -1.84 -23.58
CA LEU A 241 4.57 -0.58 -24.33
C LEU A 241 5.66 -0.48 -25.40
N THR A 242 6.88 -0.85 -25.01
CA THR A 242 8.04 -0.84 -25.91
C THR A 242 7.89 -1.86 -27.02
N ALA A 243 7.52 -3.09 -26.69
CA ALA A 243 7.30 -4.18 -27.64
C ALA A 243 6.19 -3.86 -28.67
N ALA A 244 5.14 -3.16 -28.23
CA ALA A 244 4.04 -2.73 -29.10
C ALA A 244 4.36 -1.45 -29.90
N GLY A 245 5.47 -0.76 -29.62
CA GLY A 245 5.82 0.53 -30.26
C GLY A 245 4.95 1.70 -29.78
N PHE A 246 4.49 1.67 -28.52
CA PHE A 246 3.63 2.68 -27.91
C PHE A 246 4.35 3.59 -26.90
N ALA A 247 5.57 3.29 -26.50
CA ALA A 247 6.31 4.04 -25.47
C ALA A 247 6.38 5.58 -25.71
N SER A 248 6.35 6.03 -26.96
CA SER A 248 6.32 7.46 -27.32
C SER A 248 4.92 7.98 -27.69
N LYS A 249 3.87 7.16 -27.59
CA LYS A 249 2.51 7.49 -28.06
C LYS A 249 1.53 7.63 -26.91
N VAL A 250 1.87 7.14 -25.72
CA VAL A 250 1.01 7.14 -24.55
C VAL A 250 1.64 7.93 -23.41
N LYS A 251 0.80 8.42 -22.51
CA LYS A 251 1.17 8.89 -21.19
C LYS A 251 0.95 7.77 -20.19
N PHE A 252 1.83 7.65 -19.23
CA PHE A 252 1.84 6.56 -18.25
C PHE A 252 1.74 7.10 -16.83
N SER A 253 0.98 6.42 -15.97
CA SER A 253 0.98 6.62 -14.52
C SER A 253 1.10 5.31 -13.77
N SER A 254 1.58 5.35 -12.52
CA SER A 254 1.67 4.19 -11.65
C SER A 254 1.39 4.54 -10.18
N GLY A 255 1.12 3.54 -9.36
CA GLY A 255 0.84 3.65 -7.92
C GLY A 255 1.99 3.17 -7.04
N ASN A 256 1.93 3.43 -5.75
CA ASN A 256 2.88 3.27 -4.64
C ASN A 256 3.98 4.34 -4.54
N GLY A 257 4.35 5.05 -5.61
CA GLY A 257 5.39 6.08 -5.57
C GLY A 257 6.74 5.55 -5.11
N SER A 258 7.15 4.37 -5.62
CA SER A 258 8.45 3.80 -5.33
C SER A 258 9.58 4.68 -5.84
N LEU A 259 10.77 4.59 -5.22
CA LEU A 259 11.94 5.36 -5.62
C LEU A 259 12.22 5.26 -7.13
N SER A 260 12.19 4.04 -7.68
CA SER A 260 12.42 3.81 -9.10
C SER A 260 11.33 4.44 -9.99
N SER A 261 10.10 4.46 -9.52
CA SER A 261 8.97 5.08 -10.23
C SER A 261 9.13 6.60 -10.29
N LEU A 262 9.49 7.25 -9.17
CA LEU A 262 9.69 8.69 -9.12
C LEU A 262 10.96 9.12 -9.89
N GLN A 263 12.04 8.34 -9.83
CA GLN A 263 13.23 8.57 -10.66
C GLN A 263 12.88 8.46 -12.16
N LEU A 264 12.01 7.54 -12.54
CA LEU A 264 11.54 7.43 -13.91
C LEU A 264 10.60 8.60 -14.27
N LEU A 265 9.73 9.01 -13.33
CA LEU A 265 8.88 10.19 -13.53
C LEU A 265 9.71 11.44 -13.75
N GLU A 266 10.80 11.65 -13.00
CA GLU A 266 11.72 12.79 -13.19
C GLU A 266 12.42 12.75 -14.55
N SER A 267 13.06 11.62 -14.88
CA SER A 267 14.03 11.51 -15.97
C SER A 267 13.42 11.19 -17.34
N SER A 268 12.22 10.62 -17.43
CA SER A 268 11.62 10.15 -18.68
C SER A 268 10.38 10.97 -19.06
N PRO A 269 10.14 11.24 -20.34
CA PRO A 269 8.94 11.97 -20.79
C PRO A 269 7.66 11.14 -20.76
N MET A 270 7.73 9.80 -20.69
CA MET A 270 6.58 8.92 -20.79
C MET A 270 5.69 8.93 -19.54
N PRO A 271 6.23 8.76 -18.30
CA PRO A 271 5.42 8.95 -17.12
C PRO A 271 5.05 10.41 -16.94
N PHE A 272 3.79 10.69 -16.66
CA PHE A 272 3.32 12.05 -16.40
C PHE A 272 2.84 12.24 -14.95
N PHE A 273 2.55 11.12 -14.26
CA PHE A 273 2.03 11.13 -12.91
C PHE A 273 2.39 9.83 -12.17
N SER A 274 2.57 9.92 -10.86
CA SER A 274 2.63 8.78 -9.94
C SER A 274 1.79 9.11 -8.70
N ALA A 275 1.00 8.15 -8.25
CA ALA A 275 0.36 8.22 -6.95
C ALA A 275 1.24 7.52 -5.92
N GLY A 276 1.57 8.18 -4.81
CA GLY A 276 2.41 7.62 -3.79
C GLY A 276 1.66 7.36 -2.50
N LEU A 277 2.11 6.34 -1.80
CA LEU A 277 1.62 5.92 -0.50
C LEU A 277 2.79 5.86 0.49
N SER A 278 2.69 6.58 1.62
CA SER A 278 3.75 6.57 2.62
C SER A 278 3.79 5.23 3.35
N MET A 279 4.72 4.38 2.95
CA MET A 279 4.96 3.08 3.60
C MET A 279 5.48 3.24 5.02
N THR A 280 6.27 4.29 5.28
CA THR A 280 6.76 4.63 6.62
C THR A 280 5.60 4.92 7.57
N TYR A 281 4.66 5.78 7.19
CA TYR A 281 3.47 6.08 8.01
C TYR A 281 2.64 4.82 8.27
N ILE A 282 2.44 3.96 7.26
CA ILE A 282 1.70 2.70 7.42
C ILE A 282 2.40 1.75 8.38
N GLY A 283 3.72 1.67 8.36
CA GLY A 283 4.48 0.86 9.32
C GLY A 283 4.22 1.27 10.78
N TRP A 284 4.14 2.58 11.03
CA TRP A 284 3.77 3.11 12.36
C TRP A 284 2.30 2.82 12.72
N GLN A 285 1.38 2.92 11.76
CA GLN A 285 -0.02 2.51 11.97
C GLN A 285 -0.15 1.03 12.36
N TYR A 286 0.62 0.15 11.71
CA TYR A 286 0.58 -1.28 12.05
C TYR A 286 1.17 -1.54 13.43
N THR A 287 2.19 -0.79 13.82
CA THR A 287 2.71 -0.80 15.18
C THR A 287 1.66 -0.35 16.19
N ASP A 288 0.95 0.75 15.93
CA ASP A 288 -0.13 1.22 16.81
C ASP A 288 -1.20 0.14 17.00
N GLY A 289 -1.61 -0.52 15.91
CA GLY A 289 -2.58 -1.59 15.96
C GLY A 289 -2.17 -2.74 16.88
N VAL A 290 -0.98 -3.29 16.71
CA VAL A 290 -0.51 -4.40 17.55
C VAL A 290 -0.24 -3.98 18.99
N VAL A 291 0.25 -2.76 19.21
CA VAL A 291 0.46 -2.20 20.56
C VAL A 291 -0.85 -2.12 21.33
N ARG A 292 -1.91 -1.59 20.70
CA ARG A 292 -3.27 -1.55 21.29
C ARG A 292 -3.76 -2.94 21.66
N MET A 293 -3.61 -3.90 20.75
CA MET A 293 -4.03 -5.27 20.99
C MET A 293 -3.24 -5.94 22.13
N MET A 294 -1.93 -5.70 22.22
CA MET A 294 -1.10 -6.19 23.34
C MET A 294 -1.52 -5.57 24.70
N LEU A 295 -2.17 -4.40 24.67
CA LEU A 295 -2.75 -3.74 25.85
C LEU A 295 -4.23 -4.13 26.07
N GLY A 296 -4.80 -5.04 25.26
CA GLY A 296 -6.17 -5.51 25.37
C GLY A 296 -7.22 -4.61 24.72
N GLU A 297 -6.80 -3.65 23.88
CA GLU A 297 -7.69 -2.77 23.15
C GLU A 297 -8.04 -3.35 21.77
N VAL A 298 -9.22 -3.01 21.23
CA VAL A 298 -9.58 -3.28 19.85
C VAL A 298 -8.93 -2.20 18.96
N PRO A 299 -8.10 -2.58 17.96
CA PRO A 299 -7.48 -1.60 17.07
C PRO A 299 -8.50 -1.02 16.10
N GLU A 300 -8.27 0.23 15.69
CA GLU A 300 -9.01 0.88 14.61
C GLU A 300 -8.19 0.87 13.32
N SER A 301 -8.86 0.78 12.16
CA SER A 301 -8.21 1.00 10.87
C SER A 301 -8.00 2.49 10.65
N GLY A 302 -6.79 2.88 10.27
CA GLY A 302 -6.48 4.26 9.90
C GLY A 302 -6.29 4.41 8.39
N VAL A 303 -6.60 5.58 7.84
CA VAL A 303 -6.29 5.93 6.45
C VAL A 303 -4.81 6.27 6.33
N GLY A 304 -4.14 5.72 5.31
CA GLY A 304 -2.74 6.01 5.03
C GLY A 304 -2.53 7.41 4.46
N VAL A 305 -1.28 7.84 4.41
CA VAL A 305 -0.88 9.12 3.81
C VAL A 305 -0.56 8.91 2.35
N VAL A 306 -1.31 9.57 1.47
CA VAL A 306 -1.11 9.51 0.01
C VAL A 306 -0.73 10.89 -0.53
N ARG A 307 0.05 10.91 -1.62
CA ARG A 307 0.41 12.12 -2.36
C ARG A 307 0.50 11.84 -3.85
N GLY A 308 0.04 12.80 -4.67
CA GLY A 308 0.27 12.80 -6.11
C GLY A 308 1.62 13.42 -6.47
N PHE A 309 2.35 12.76 -7.35
CA PHE A 309 3.61 13.25 -7.90
C PHE A 309 3.44 13.51 -9.40
N ASP A 310 3.77 14.71 -9.82
CA ASP A 310 3.80 15.14 -11.22
C ASP A 310 5.20 15.65 -11.59
N LYS A 311 5.34 16.13 -12.82
CA LYS A 311 6.62 16.65 -13.32
C LYS A 311 7.14 17.88 -12.58
N GLU A 312 6.24 18.65 -11.94
CA GLU A 312 6.61 19.88 -11.25
C GLU A 312 7.14 19.55 -9.85
N ASN A 313 6.37 18.78 -9.07
CA ASN A 313 6.73 18.53 -7.68
C ASN A 313 7.79 17.43 -7.49
N VAL A 314 7.96 16.49 -8.44
CA VAL A 314 9.03 15.48 -8.37
C VAL A 314 10.41 16.11 -8.53
N ALA A 315 10.54 17.19 -9.26
CA ALA A 315 11.82 17.87 -9.48
C ALA A 315 12.42 18.51 -8.20
N ASP A 316 11.60 18.71 -7.18
CA ASP A 316 12.02 19.29 -5.90
C ASP A 316 12.39 18.23 -4.85
N LEU A 317 12.28 16.93 -5.18
CA LEU A 317 12.51 15.83 -4.23
C LEU A 317 13.99 15.38 -4.24
N ASP A 318 14.48 14.99 -3.06
CA ASP A 318 15.65 14.14 -2.96
C ASP A 318 15.26 12.70 -3.29
N LEU A 319 15.61 12.22 -4.49
CA LEU A 319 15.32 10.87 -4.97
C LEU A 319 16.42 9.87 -4.56
N SER A 320 16.81 9.88 -3.29
CA SER A 320 17.73 8.92 -2.66
C SER A 320 16.97 7.84 -1.88
N GLU A 321 17.65 6.73 -1.57
CA GLU A 321 17.09 5.68 -0.71
C GLU A 321 16.75 6.20 0.69
N SER A 322 17.61 7.06 1.26
CA SER A 322 17.38 7.64 2.59
C SER A 322 16.14 8.54 2.65
N ALA A 323 15.88 9.29 1.58
CA ALA A 323 14.69 10.11 1.48
C ALA A 323 13.44 9.25 1.26
N TYR A 324 13.54 8.17 0.50
CA TYR A 324 12.46 7.21 0.30
C TYR A 324 12.04 6.50 1.59
N ASP A 325 13.01 6.12 2.41
CA ASP A 325 12.77 5.46 3.71
C ASP A 325 12.23 6.42 4.78
N SER A 326 12.26 7.74 4.50
CA SER A 326 11.69 8.78 5.35
C SER A 326 10.25 9.12 4.96
N ILE A 327 9.66 10.10 5.60
CA ILE A 327 8.33 10.65 5.27
C ILE A 327 8.43 11.92 4.41
N GLU A 328 9.62 12.44 4.14
CA GLU A 328 9.82 13.80 3.59
C GLU A 328 9.13 14.04 2.24
N TRP A 329 8.90 12.98 1.46
CA TRP A 329 8.13 13.10 0.22
C TRP A 329 6.64 13.33 0.43
N PHE A 330 6.13 13.08 1.62
CA PHE A 330 4.71 13.18 1.96
C PHE A 330 4.42 14.32 2.95
N GLY A 331 5.35 14.68 3.79
CA GLY A 331 5.18 15.72 4.82
C GLY A 331 6.32 15.72 5.82
N SER A 332 6.06 16.26 7.04
CA SER A 332 7.00 16.23 8.14
C SER A 332 6.96 14.91 8.92
N ASP A 333 7.97 14.64 9.74
CA ASP A 333 8.04 13.53 10.68
C ASP A 333 7.25 13.76 11.99
N ASP A 334 6.48 14.82 12.07
CA ASP A 334 5.65 15.14 13.25
C ASP A 334 4.66 14.02 13.62
N PHE A 335 4.29 13.17 12.67
CA PHE A 335 3.42 12.02 12.92
C PHE A 335 4.06 11.04 13.91
N GLU A 336 5.37 10.83 13.87
CA GLU A 336 6.07 9.94 14.81
C GLU A 336 5.87 10.41 16.26
N GLN A 337 5.98 11.72 16.47
CA GLN A 337 5.75 12.33 17.79
C GLN A 337 4.29 12.15 18.24
N GLN A 338 3.33 12.14 17.31
CA GLN A 338 1.93 11.90 17.65
C GLN A 338 1.71 10.45 18.11
N PHE A 339 2.31 9.46 17.42
CA PHE A 339 2.27 8.06 17.86
C PHE A 339 2.97 7.87 19.20
N LEU A 340 4.20 8.39 19.35
CA LEU A 340 4.94 8.30 20.62
C LEU A 340 4.16 8.92 21.79
N LYS A 341 3.56 10.08 21.58
CA LYS A 341 2.69 10.74 22.57
C LYS A 341 1.46 9.89 22.88
N ALA A 342 0.82 9.30 21.88
CA ALA A 342 -0.34 8.43 22.07
C ALA A 342 0.02 7.19 22.87
N TRP A 343 1.25 6.67 22.72
CA TRP A 343 1.78 5.55 23.50
C TRP A 343 2.35 5.96 24.84
N GLY A 344 2.36 7.26 25.22
CA GLY A 344 2.90 7.73 26.48
C GLY A 344 4.42 7.73 26.53
N VAL A 345 5.10 7.70 25.41
CA VAL A 345 6.56 7.81 25.28
C VAL A 345 6.93 9.27 25.07
N SER A 346 7.87 9.77 25.86
CA SER A 346 8.34 11.18 25.82
C SER A 346 9.69 11.31 25.13
#